data_7bb19b17fabf51a314d7bb6141155489
#
_entry.id   7bb19b17fabf51a314d7bb6141155489
#
_cell.length_a   1.000
_cell.length_b   1.000
_cell.length_c   1.000
_cell.angle_alpha   90.00
_cell.angle_beta   90.00
_cell.angle_gamma   90.00
#
_symmetry.space_group_name_H-M   'P 1'
#
loop_
_entity.id
_entity.type
_entity.pdbx_description
1 polymer ?
#
loop_
_entity_poly.entity_id
_entity_poly.type
_entity_poly.pdbx_seq_one_letter_code
_entity_poly.pdbx_strand_id
1 'polypeptide(L)'
;ALTTLALFSLFIAPLLYAVIEITKHAANFNTGYITNTLNYFQSGNFQLPEPIKFLEPKIKEMIADIDVGAISSNVLSSLGGIGKSSVKFLIDMIFILVFFFFAVLYGSELVGYLKSALPMKESESEFILSEVANVMSVVLYSIVLNAILQGCLFAIITISYGYNGFLMGILFAFTSLVPVVGGLLAWGPISLYEFANGNTAAAIVIAVYTIVVISIVADTFLKPIVIKFINDKLVKIPTKINELLLFFSMIAGISTFGFWG
;
A
#
# COMPACT_ATOMS: atom_id res chain seq x y z
N ALA A 1 25.12 -1.12 11.03
CA ALA A 1 25.17 0.20 10.38
C ALA A 1 24.81 0.14 8.89
N LEU A 2 25.51 -0.69 8.07
CA LEU A 2 25.26 -0.76 6.61
C LEU A 2 23.86 -1.32 6.28
N THR A 3 23.43 -2.37 6.95
CA THR A 3 22.09 -2.98 6.81
C THR A 3 20.98 -2.02 7.21
N THR A 4 21.16 -1.26 8.29
CA THR A 4 20.21 -0.26 8.75
C THR A 4 20.07 0.85 7.70
N LEU A 5 21.18 1.29 7.14
CA LEU A 5 21.22 2.34 6.12
C LEU A 5 20.59 1.88 4.80
N ALA A 6 20.82 0.63 4.40
CA ALA A 6 20.22 0.03 3.20
C ALA A 6 18.70 -0.11 3.33
N LEU A 7 18.21 -0.61 4.46
CA LEU A 7 16.76 -0.74 4.71
C LEU A 7 16.10 0.64 4.81
N PHE A 8 16.75 1.59 5.48
CA PHE A 8 16.29 2.97 5.51
C PHE A 8 16.14 3.55 4.10
N SER A 9 17.16 3.41 3.26
CA SER A 9 17.12 3.93 1.90
C SER A 9 16.02 3.28 1.06
N LEU A 10 15.78 1.98 1.24
CA LEU A 10 14.76 1.24 0.50
C LEU A 10 13.34 1.72 0.81
N PHE A 11 13.03 2.02 2.07
CA PHE A 11 11.68 2.42 2.50
C PHE A 11 11.49 3.93 2.55
N ILE A 12 12.44 4.63 3.11
CA ILE A 12 12.27 6.06 3.44
C ILE A 12 12.55 6.96 2.25
N ALA A 13 13.52 6.63 1.40
CA ALA A 13 13.83 7.47 0.25
C ALA A 13 12.66 7.56 -0.75
N PRO A 14 11.99 6.46 -1.15
CA PRO A 14 10.80 6.55 -1.99
C PRO A 14 9.66 7.33 -1.32
N LEU A 15 9.47 7.15 -0.02
CA LEU A 15 8.41 7.80 0.72
C LEU A 15 8.67 9.31 0.86
N LEU A 16 9.91 9.71 1.14
CA LEU A 16 10.33 11.13 1.12
C LEU A 16 10.14 11.75 -0.27
N TYR A 17 10.50 11.03 -1.33
CA TYR A 17 10.26 11.49 -2.70
C TYR A 17 8.76 11.72 -2.94
N ALA A 18 7.91 10.76 -2.58
CA ALA A 18 6.47 10.88 -2.74
C ALA A 18 5.91 12.10 -1.96
N VAL A 19 6.32 12.28 -0.70
CA VAL A 19 5.89 13.41 0.12
C VAL A 19 6.34 14.75 -0.49
N ILE A 20 7.58 14.86 -0.95
CA ILE A 20 8.10 16.07 -1.58
C ILE A 20 7.33 16.37 -2.87
N GLU A 21 7.09 15.36 -3.69
CA GLU A 21 6.40 15.53 -4.97
C GLU A 21 4.93 15.91 -4.76
N ILE A 22 4.23 15.24 -3.86
CA ILE A 22 2.86 15.60 -3.48
C ILE A 22 2.82 17.03 -2.93
N THR A 23 3.76 17.43 -2.07
CA THR A 23 3.79 18.78 -1.49
C THR A 23 3.99 19.86 -2.56
N LYS A 24 4.85 19.62 -3.56
CA LYS A 24 5.04 20.56 -4.68
C LYS A 24 3.74 20.75 -5.48
N HIS A 25 2.98 19.69 -5.70
CA HIS A 25 1.73 19.75 -6.45
C HIS A 25 0.55 20.21 -5.60
N ALA A 26 0.59 19.98 -4.29
CA ALA A 26 -0.48 20.35 -3.36
C ALA A 26 -0.74 21.87 -3.33
N ALA A 27 0.32 22.68 -3.42
CA ALA A 27 0.22 24.14 -3.43
C ALA A 27 -0.55 24.69 -4.65
N ASN A 28 -0.50 23.97 -5.77
CA ASN A 28 -1.15 24.32 -7.03
C ASN A 28 -2.34 23.42 -7.36
N PHE A 29 -2.78 22.60 -6.39
CA PHE A 29 -3.84 21.64 -6.62
C PHE A 29 -5.18 22.34 -6.81
N ASN A 30 -5.76 22.17 -7.98
CA ASN A 30 -7.09 22.71 -8.28
C ASN A 30 -8.16 21.70 -7.85
N THR A 31 -8.85 22.01 -6.74
CA THR A 31 -9.99 21.19 -6.26
C THR A 31 -11.11 21.05 -7.28
N GLY A 32 -11.14 21.93 -8.29
CA GLY A 32 -12.06 21.81 -9.42
C GLY A 32 -12.01 20.46 -10.11
N TYR A 33 -10.86 19.80 -10.14
CA TYR A 33 -10.76 18.44 -10.70
C TYR A 33 -11.62 17.44 -9.93
N ILE A 34 -11.55 17.46 -8.59
CA ILE A 34 -12.36 16.57 -7.74
C ILE A 34 -13.84 16.94 -7.87
N THR A 35 -14.15 18.22 -7.73
CA THR A 35 -15.52 18.72 -7.81
C THR A 35 -16.16 18.39 -9.16
N ASN A 36 -15.47 18.65 -10.25
CA ASN A 36 -15.97 18.35 -11.59
C ASN A 36 -16.15 16.85 -11.81
N THR A 37 -15.19 16.03 -11.37
CA THR A 37 -15.29 14.56 -11.45
C THR A 37 -16.50 14.04 -10.66
N LEU A 38 -16.66 14.44 -9.43
CA LEU A 38 -17.78 14.01 -8.61
C LEU A 38 -19.14 14.53 -9.14
N ASN A 39 -19.21 15.80 -9.54
CA ASN A 39 -20.41 16.37 -10.14
C ASN A 39 -20.79 15.69 -11.45
N TYR A 40 -19.80 15.28 -12.27
CA TYR A 40 -20.07 14.52 -13.49
C TYR A 40 -20.78 13.20 -13.16
N PHE A 41 -20.33 12.49 -12.16
CA PHE A 41 -20.99 11.25 -11.73
C PHE A 41 -22.35 11.51 -11.06
N GLN A 42 -22.48 12.55 -10.25
CA GLN A 42 -23.76 12.93 -9.60
C GLN A 42 -24.80 13.41 -10.60
N SER A 43 -24.40 14.06 -11.70
CA SER A 43 -25.34 14.50 -12.74
C SER A 43 -26.12 13.35 -13.39
N GLY A 44 -25.66 12.11 -13.19
CA GLY A 44 -26.28 10.92 -13.76
C GLY A 44 -26.15 10.80 -15.28
N ASN A 45 -25.44 11.73 -15.92
CA ASN A 45 -25.27 11.76 -17.38
C ASN A 45 -24.18 10.81 -17.89
N PHE A 46 -23.47 10.12 -17.02
CA PHE A 46 -22.49 9.14 -17.42
C PHE A 46 -23.17 7.86 -17.93
N GLN A 47 -22.58 7.26 -18.96
CA GLN A 47 -23.00 6.00 -19.53
C GLN A 47 -21.84 5.01 -19.44
N LEU A 48 -22.11 3.85 -18.86
CA LEU A 48 -21.13 2.77 -18.80
C LEU A 48 -21.16 1.98 -20.12
N PRO A 49 -20.03 1.39 -20.54
CA PRO A 49 -20.00 0.47 -21.65
C PRO A 49 -20.98 -0.69 -21.46
N GLU A 50 -21.58 -1.19 -22.57
CA GLU A 50 -22.60 -2.23 -22.54
C GLU A 50 -22.29 -3.43 -21.63
N PRO A 51 -21.05 -3.99 -21.59
CA PRO A 51 -20.76 -5.13 -20.72
C PRO A 51 -20.95 -4.90 -19.23
N ILE A 52 -20.85 -3.64 -18.76
CA ILE A 52 -20.92 -3.26 -17.34
C ILE A 52 -22.07 -2.30 -17.02
N LYS A 53 -22.96 -2.06 -17.98
CA LYS A 53 -24.08 -1.12 -17.84
C LYS A 53 -25.06 -1.51 -16.70
N PHE A 54 -25.13 -2.79 -16.36
CA PHE A 54 -25.94 -3.27 -15.24
C PHE A 54 -25.50 -2.70 -13.87
N LEU A 55 -24.27 -2.17 -13.75
CA LEU A 55 -23.75 -1.53 -12.55
C LEU A 55 -24.18 -0.05 -12.42
N GLU A 56 -24.62 0.57 -13.52
CA GLU A 56 -24.93 2.00 -13.57
C GLU A 56 -25.94 2.45 -12.52
N PRO A 57 -27.09 1.75 -12.28
CA PRO A 57 -28.04 2.14 -11.26
C PRO A 57 -27.45 2.11 -9.85
N LYS A 58 -26.63 1.08 -9.56
CA LYS A 58 -26.01 0.91 -8.25
C LYS A 58 -24.92 1.96 -8.00
N ILE A 59 -24.15 2.31 -9.02
CA ILE A 59 -23.15 3.38 -8.95
C ILE A 59 -23.85 4.73 -8.73
N LYS A 60 -24.95 5.02 -9.43
CA LYS A 60 -25.74 6.24 -9.24
C LYS A 60 -26.27 6.36 -7.80
N GLU A 61 -26.80 5.27 -7.27
CA GLU A 61 -27.27 5.23 -5.88
C GLU A 61 -26.14 5.49 -4.87
N MET A 62 -24.98 4.84 -5.05
CA MET A 62 -23.82 5.01 -4.15
C MET A 62 -23.23 6.42 -4.18
N ILE A 63 -23.33 7.12 -5.31
CA ILE A 63 -22.73 8.45 -5.49
C ILE A 63 -23.70 9.56 -5.14
N ALA A 64 -25.00 9.30 -5.21
CA ALA A 64 -26.04 10.30 -4.93
C ALA A 64 -25.92 10.93 -3.52
N ASP A 65 -25.53 10.13 -2.53
CA ASP A 65 -25.41 10.54 -1.14
C ASP A 65 -24.03 11.15 -0.80
N ILE A 66 -23.10 11.23 -1.76
CA ILE A 66 -21.77 11.78 -1.53
C ILE A 66 -21.83 13.30 -1.45
N ASP A 67 -21.46 13.86 -0.30
CA ASP A 67 -21.28 15.32 -0.16
C ASP A 67 -19.96 15.76 -0.83
N VAL A 68 -20.07 16.25 -2.06
CA VAL A 68 -18.95 16.77 -2.85
C VAL A 68 -18.28 17.95 -2.16
N GLY A 69 -19.05 18.79 -1.48
CA GLY A 69 -18.54 19.94 -0.72
C GLY A 69 -17.67 19.49 0.47
N ALA A 70 -18.16 18.51 1.23
CA ALA A 70 -17.42 17.93 2.36
C ALA A 70 -16.14 17.24 1.88
N ILE A 71 -16.16 16.45 0.80
CA ILE A 71 -14.97 15.83 0.25
C ILE A 71 -13.96 16.87 -0.23
N SER A 72 -14.41 17.87 -0.99
CA SER A 72 -13.52 18.92 -1.51
C SER A 72 -12.85 19.73 -0.38
N SER A 73 -13.62 20.09 0.66
CA SER A 73 -13.11 20.81 1.83
C SER A 73 -12.16 19.96 2.66
N ASN A 74 -12.46 18.68 2.86
CA ASN A 74 -11.59 17.74 3.57
C ASN A 74 -10.27 17.50 2.81
N VAL A 75 -10.32 17.36 1.50
CA VAL A 75 -9.12 17.25 0.67
C VAL A 75 -8.30 18.53 0.75
N LEU A 76 -8.92 19.71 0.61
CA LEU A 76 -8.23 20.99 0.70
C LEU A 76 -7.57 21.19 2.07
N SER A 77 -8.28 20.91 3.16
CA SER A 77 -7.75 20.99 4.52
C SER A 77 -6.60 19.99 4.74
N SER A 78 -6.71 18.79 4.19
CA SER A 78 -5.66 17.77 4.25
C SER A 78 -4.43 18.21 3.44
N LEU A 79 -4.62 18.75 2.24
CA LEU A 79 -3.52 19.30 1.43
C LEU A 79 -2.86 20.49 2.13
N GLY A 80 -3.62 21.41 2.71
CA GLY A 80 -3.09 22.52 3.52
C GLY A 80 -2.33 22.05 4.78
N GLY A 81 -2.71 20.90 5.32
CA GLY A 81 -2.04 20.23 6.45
C GLY A 81 -0.77 19.48 6.09
N ILE A 82 -0.51 19.18 4.82
CA ILE A 82 0.62 18.34 4.38
C ILE A 82 1.96 18.93 4.88
N GLY A 83 2.14 20.24 4.82
CA GLY A 83 3.38 20.87 5.30
C GLY A 83 3.67 20.58 6.79
N LYS A 84 2.67 20.73 7.65
CA LYS A 84 2.77 20.41 9.09
C LYS A 84 2.91 18.91 9.34
N SER A 85 2.13 18.13 8.62
CA SER A 85 2.17 16.66 8.68
C SER A 85 3.49 16.11 8.18
N SER A 86 4.13 16.73 7.18
CA SER A 86 5.44 16.34 6.68
C SER A 86 6.54 16.53 7.72
N VAL A 87 6.51 17.62 8.49
CA VAL A 87 7.48 17.83 9.58
C VAL A 87 7.31 16.78 10.67
N LYS A 88 6.07 16.53 11.09
CA LYS A 88 5.78 15.44 12.05
C LYS A 88 6.24 14.09 11.51
N PHE A 89 5.91 13.78 10.26
CA PHE A 89 6.34 12.57 9.59
C PHE A 89 7.87 12.39 9.59
N LEU A 90 8.64 13.46 9.32
CA LEU A 90 10.11 13.41 9.37
C LEU A 90 10.61 13.13 10.79
N ILE A 91 10.00 13.73 11.81
CA ILE A 91 10.33 13.47 13.21
C ILE A 91 10.03 12.01 13.57
N ASP A 92 8.85 11.51 13.22
CA ASP A 92 8.45 10.12 13.47
C ASP A 92 9.40 9.14 12.75
N MET A 93 9.84 9.47 11.52
CA MET A 93 10.83 8.70 10.78
C MET A 93 12.19 8.65 11.47
N ILE A 94 12.65 9.76 12.05
CA ILE A 94 13.89 9.79 12.82
C ILE A 94 13.78 8.88 14.05
N PHE A 95 12.67 8.92 14.78
CA PHE A 95 12.44 8.03 15.91
C PHE A 95 12.41 6.56 15.49
N ILE A 96 11.69 6.22 14.41
CA ILE A 96 11.66 4.84 13.87
C ILE A 96 13.09 4.39 13.54
N LEU A 97 13.90 5.25 12.92
CA LEU A 97 15.28 4.95 12.58
C LEU A 97 16.14 4.68 13.81
N VAL A 98 16.01 5.52 14.83
CA VAL A 98 16.73 5.37 16.10
C VAL A 98 16.32 4.06 16.78
N PHE A 99 15.01 3.80 16.91
CA PHE A 99 14.53 2.55 17.51
C PHE A 99 14.95 1.32 16.70
N PHE A 100 14.87 1.39 15.39
CA PHE A 100 15.32 0.29 14.52
C PHE A 100 16.83 0.05 14.66
N PHE A 101 17.64 1.10 14.74
CA PHE A 101 19.08 0.99 14.97
C PHE A 101 19.37 0.27 16.30
N PHE A 102 18.71 0.67 17.39
CA PHE A 102 18.86 0.01 18.68
C PHE A 102 18.33 -1.43 18.68
N ALA A 103 17.21 -1.69 17.99
CA ALA A 103 16.68 -3.04 17.84
C ALA A 103 17.65 -3.97 17.09
N VAL A 104 18.36 -3.47 16.09
CA VAL A 104 19.39 -4.25 15.38
C VAL A 104 20.64 -4.47 16.24
N LEU A 105 21.02 -3.48 17.06
CA LEU A 105 22.20 -3.61 17.93
C LEU A 105 21.96 -4.54 19.13
N TYR A 106 20.83 -4.37 19.79
CA TYR A 106 20.52 -5.05 21.08
C TYR A 106 19.45 -6.13 20.94
N GLY A 107 19.05 -6.47 19.72
CA GLY A 107 17.98 -7.45 19.46
C GLY A 107 18.25 -8.83 20.06
N SER A 108 19.50 -9.28 20.03
CA SER A 108 19.90 -10.56 20.66
C SER A 108 19.72 -10.56 22.18
N GLU A 109 20.04 -9.45 22.84
CA GLU A 109 19.86 -9.27 24.28
C GLU A 109 18.37 -9.22 24.63
N LEU A 110 17.58 -8.47 23.85
CA LEU A 110 16.13 -8.38 24.02
C LEU A 110 15.47 -9.76 23.88
N VAL A 111 15.87 -10.56 22.89
CA VAL A 111 15.39 -11.94 22.71
C VAL A 111 15.80 -12.80 23.90
N GLY A 112 17.00 -12.61 24.46
CA GLY A 112 17.45 -13.28 25.68
C GLY A 112 16.55 -12.99 26.89
N TYR A 113 16.19 -11.72 27.10
CA TYR A 113 15.24 -11.33 28.16
C TYR A 113 13.86 -11.92 27.94
N LEU A 114 13.35 -11.91 26.70
CA LEU A 114 12.07 -12.53 26.37
C LEU A 114 12.07 -14.03 26.65
N LYS A 115 13.15 -14.75 26.30
CA LYS A 115 13.30 -16.17 26.60
C LYS A 115 13.25 -16.45 28.11
N SER A 116 13.93 -15.63 28.91
CA SER A 116 13.95 -15.80 30.36
C SER A 116 12.63 -15.49 31.08
N ALA A 117 11.79 -14.63 30.42
CA ALA A 117 10.48 -14.28 30.97
C ALA A 117 9.38 -15.30 30.63
N LEU A 118 9.59 -16.18 29.64
CA LEU A 118 8.62 -17.19 29.27
C LEU A 118 8.63 -18.37 30.26
N PRO A 119 7.46 -18.81 30.79
CA PRO A 119 7.34 -19.92 31.70
C PRO A 119 7.42 -21.29 30.98
N MET A 120 8.45 -21.51 30.15
CA MET A 120 8.63 -22.72 29.35
C MET A 120 10.10 -23.16 29.38
N LYS A 121 10.36 -24.39 28.92
CA LYS A 121 11.72 -24.90 28.78
C LYS A 121 12.49 -24.10 27.74
N GLU A 122 13.77 -23.89 27.94
CA GLU A 122 14.64 -23.13 27.07
C GLU A 122 14.58 -23.62 25.60
N SER A 123 14.60 -24.93 25.40
CA SER A 123 14.50 -25.56 24.08
C SER A 123 13.17 -25.28 23.37
N GLU A 124 12.06 -25.22 24.12
CA GLU A 124 10.74 -24.94 23.58
C GLU A 124 10.60 -23.46 23.21
N SER A 125 11.08 -22.55 24.07
CA SER A 125 11.08 -21.12 23.80
C SER A 125 11.98 -20.77 22.61
N GLU A 126 13.13 -21.44 22.47
CA GLU A 126 14.03 -21.25 21.35
C GLU A 126 13.42 -21.72 20.03
N PHE A 127 12.75 -22.88 20.04
CA PHE A 127 12.02 -23.39 18.86
C PHE A 127 10.92 -22.42 18.42
N ILE A 128 10.06 -22.00 19.36
CA ILE A 128 8.94 -21.07 19.04
C ILE A 128 9.46 -19.73 18.51
N LEU A 129 10.44 -19.13 19.17
CA LEU A 129 11.00 -17.84 18.74
C LEU A 129 11.70 -17.93 17.37
N SER A 130 12.39 -19.03 17.09
CA SER A 130 13.01 -19.25 15.79
C SER A 130 11.98 -19.43 14.67
N GLU A 131 10.90 -20.15 14.97
CA GLU A 131 9.80 -20.34 14.00
C GLU A 131 9.07 -19.02 13.72
N VAL A 132 8.76 -18.25 14.77
CA VAL A 132 8.18 -16.91 14.61
C VAL A 132 9.10 -16.01 13.76
N ALA A 133 10.41 -15.99 14.05
CA ALA A 133 11.37 -15.20 13.29
C ALA A 133 11.44 -15.61 11.81
N ASN A 134 11.38 -16.92 11.52
CA ASN A 134 11.38 -17.42 10.14
C ASN A 134 10.08 -17.02 9.40
N VAL A 135 8.92 -17.22 10.02
CA VAL A 135 7.63 -16.83 9.44
C VAL A 135 7.58 -15.34 9.18
N MET A 136 7.96 -14.52 10.17
CA MET A 136 7.99 -13.06 10.03
C MET A 136 8.95 -12.61 8.92
N SER A 137 10.09 -13.27 8.78
CA SER A 137 11.04 -12.96 7.71
C SER A 137 10.46 -13.26 6.32
N VAL A 138 9.84 -14.44 6.13
CA VAL A 138 9.20 -14.80 4.84
C VAL A 138 8.07 -13.82 4.52
N VAL A 139 7.22 -13.52 5.49
CA VAL A 139 6.09 -12.59 5.33
C VAL A 139 6.58 -11.21 4.94
N LEU A 140 7.52 -10.63 5.71
CA LEU A 140 8.05 -9.30 5.45
C LEU A 140 8.69 -9.19 4.07
N TYR A 141 9.59 -10.11 3.73
CA TYR A 141 10.23 -10.10 2.42
C TYR A 141 9.23 -10.29 1.29
N SER A 142 8.23 -11.16 1.47
CA SER A 142 7.19 -11.38 0.47
C SER A 142 6.34 -10.14 0.24
N ILE A 143 5.90 -9.48 1.31
CA ILE A 143 5.09 -8.26 1.22
C ILE A 143 5.86 -7.15 0.51
N VAL A 144 7.12 -6.91 0.92
CA VAL A 144 7.95 -5.85 0.34
C VAL A 144 8.23 -6.10 -1.14
N LEU A 145 8.63 -7.32 -1.48
CA LEU A 145 8.97 -7.65 -2.87
C LEU A 145 7.73 -7.63 -3.77
N ASN A 146 6.60 -8.11 -3.26
CA ASN A 146 5.32 -8.05 -3.98
C ASN A 146 4.85 -6.59 -4.17
N ALA A 147 4.96 -5.74 -3.14
CA ALA A 147 4.63 -4.32 -3.24
C ALA A 147 5.48 -3.60 -4.29
N ILE A 148 6.80 -3.87 -4.33
CA ILE A 148 7.69 -3.31 -5.35
C ILE A 148 7.29 -3.78 -6.74
N LEU A 149 7.02 -5.08 -6.93
CA LEU A 149 6.59 -5.62 -8.21
C LEU A 149 5.28 -5.00 -8.70
N GLN A 150 4.27 -4.94 -7.84
CA GLN A 150 2.98 -4.35 -8.15
C GLN A 150 3.11 -2.85 -8.45
N GLY A 151 3.93 -2.12 -7.67
CA GLY A 151 4.24 -0.72 -7.92
C GLY A 151 4.92 -0.50 -9.27
N CYS A 152 5.89 -1.35 -9.65
CA CYS A 152 6.52 -1.29 -10.97
C CYS A 152 5.53 -1.55 -12.10
N LEU A 153 4.66 -2.55 -11.97
CA LEU A 153 3.62 -2.84 -12.95
C LEU A 153 2.64 -1.67 -13.11
N PHE A 154 2.25 -1.05 -12.00
CA PHE A 154 1.36 0.12 -12.03
C PHE A 154 2.04 1.36 -12.61
N ALA A 155 3.34 1.55 -12.33
CA ALA A 155 4.13 2.62 -12.95
C ALA A 155 4.11 2.53 -14.48
N ILE A 156 4.27 1.31 -15.03
CA ILE A 156 4.31 1.09 -16.49
C ILE A 156 3.01 1.56 -17.15
N ILE A 157 1.86 1.16 -16.62
CA ILE A 157 0.58 1.55 -17.22
C ILE A 157 0.31 3.05 -17.05
N THR A 158 0.64 3.65 -15.91
CA THR A 158 0.37 5.07 -15.66
C THR A 158 1.27 6.00 -16.51
N ILE A 159 2.52 5.62 -16.78
CA ILE A 159 3.40 6.35 -17.71
C ILE A 159 2.75 6.45 -19.12
N SER A 160 2.11 5.39 -19.59
CA SER A 160 1.48 5.37 -20.91
C SER A 160 0.34 6.39 -21.07
N TYR A 161 -0.20 6.88 -19.95
CA TYR A 161 -1.24 7.90 -19.90
C TYR A 161 -0.75 9.26 -19.39
N GLY A 162 0.58 9.49 -19.40
CA GLY A 162 1.18 10.78 -19.07
C GLY A 162 1.33 11.10 -17.60
N TYR A 163 1.08 10.15 -16.70
CA TYR A 163 1.31 10.33 -15.27
C TYR A 163 2.79 10.16 -14.91
N ASN A 164 3.20 10.75 -13.79
CA ASN A 164 4.50 10.46 -13.21
C ASN A 164 4.51 9.02 -12.67
N GLY A 165 4.98 8.08 -13.52
CA GLY A 165 4.94 6.65 -13.18
C GLY A 165 5.73 6.28 -11.95
N PHE A 166 6.84 6.97 -11.66
CA PHE A 166 7.62 6.71 -10.45
C PHE A 166 6.82 7.05 -9.19
N LEU A 167 6.15 8.21 -9.19
CA LEU A 167 5.25 8.60 -8.10
C LEU A 167 4.08 7.62 -7.97
N MET A 168 3.42 7.29 -9.08
CA MET A 168 2.28 6.37 -9.10
C MET A 168 2.67 4.97 -8.66
N GLY A 169 3.83 4.50 -9.06
CA GLY A 169 4.38 3.22 -8.61
C GLY A 169 4.65 3.17 -7.11
N ILE A 170 5.24 4.23 -6.56
CA ILE A 170 5.46 4.35 -5.12
C ILE A 170 4.11 4.37 -4.37
N LEU A 171 3.17 5.19 -4.81
CA LEU A 171 1.84 5.26 -4.19
C LEU A 171 1.14 3.90 -4.21
N PHE A 172 1.18 3.21 -5.35
CA PHE A 172 0.61 1.87 -5.46
C PHE A 172 1.30 0.87 -4.54
N ALA A 173 2.63 0.87 -4.48
CA ALA A 173 3.39 -0.02 -3.61
C ALA A 173 3.02 0.17 -2.13
N PHE A 174 2.88 1.42 -1.67
CA PHE A 174 2.48 1.68 -0.29
C PHE A 174 1.00 1.36 -0.03
N THR A 175 0.10 1.70 -0.94
CA THR A 175 -1.31 1.36 -0.76
C THR A 175 -1.55 -0.15 -0.80
N SER A 176 -0.80 -0.90 -1.63
CA SER A 176 -0.92 -2.37 -1.73
C SER A 176 -0.54 -3.11 -0.44
N LEU A 177 0.12 -2.45 0.51
CA LEU A 177 0.34 -3.00 1.85
C LEU A 177 -0.96 -3.18 2.64
N VAL A 178 -2.02 -2.43 2.28
CA VAL A 178 -3.35 -2.60 2.88
C VAL A 178 -4.08 -3.72 2.14
N PRO A 179 -4.38 -4.86 2.79
CA PRO A 179 -5.02 -5.99 2.15
C PRO A 179 -6.38 -5.61 1.53
N VAL A 180 -6.71 -6.21 0.39
CA VAL A 180 -7.99 -6.10 -0.31
C VAL A 180 -8.28 -4.72 -0.90
N VAL A 181 -8.11 -3.65 -0.15
CA VAL A 181 -8.53 -2.28 -0.53
C VAL A 181 -7.39 -1.47 -1.15
N GLY A 182 -6.14 -1.83 -0.84
CA GLY A 182 -4.97 -1.01 -1.17
C GLY A 182 -4.82 -0.69 -2.66
N GLY A 183 -4.98 -1.68 -3.51
CA GLY A 183 -4.92 -1.47 -4.96
C GLY A 183 -6.01 -0.50 -5.45
N LEU A 184 -7.24 -0.64 -4.97
CA LEU A 184 -8.37 0.21 -5.32
C LEU A 184 -8.11 1.69 -4.96
N LEU A 185 -7.48 1.94 -3.81
CA LEU A 185 -7.14 3.30 -3.39
C LEU A 185 -6.16 4.01 -4.34
N ALA A 186 -5.33 3.25 -5.06
CA ALA A 186 -4.42 3.83 -6.04
C ALA A 186 -5.06 4.01 -7.42
N TRP A 187 -5.63 2.93 -8.00
CA TRP A 187 -6.14 3.00 -9.37
C TRP A 187 -7.54 3.61 -9.48
N GLY A 188 -8.38 3.46 -8.45
CA GLY A 188 -9.76 3.93 -8.48
C GLY A 188 -9.89 5.43 -8.77
N PRO A 189 -9.24 6.32 -8.01
CA PRO A 189 -9.29 7.76 -8.25
C PRO A 189 -8.80 8.16 -9.65
N ILE A 190 -7.75 7.51 -10.15
CA ILE A 190 -7.19 7.79 -11.48
C ILE A 190 -8.19 7.38 -12.57
N SER A 191 -8.76 6.18 -12.47
CA SER A 191 -9.76 5.71 -13.44
C SER A 191 -11.01 6.57 -13.44
N LEU A 192 -11.48 7.00 -12.26
CA LEU A 192 -12.63 7.91 -12.16
C LEU A 192 -12.32 9.28 -12.78
N TYR A 193 -11.13 9.81 -12.54
CA TYR A 193 -10.68 11.07 -13.13
C TYR A 193 -10.64 11.00 -14.66
N GLU A 194 -10.02 9.95 -15.23
CA GLU A 194 -9.96 9.75 -16.70
C GLU A 194 -11.36 9.62 -17.29
N PHE A 195 -12.23 8.86 -16.64
CA PHE A 195 -13.61 8.68 -17.10
C PHE A 195 -14.37 10.01 -17.13
N ALA A 196 -14.28 10.82 -16.07
CA ALA A 196 -14.96 12.11 -15.97
C ALA A 196 -14.44 13.14 -16.99
N ASN A 197 -13.19 13.02 -17.43
CA ASN A 197 -12.62 13.86 -18.49
C ASN A 197 -12.88 13.33 -19.89
N GLY A 198 -13.74 12.31 -20.06
CA GLY A 198 -14.10 11.74 -21.34
C GLY A 198 -13.12 10.70 -21.90
N ASN A 199 -12.04 10.41 -21.19
CA ASN A 199 -11.04 9.41 -21.56
C ASN A 199 -11.46 7.99 -21.13
N THR A 200 -12.66 7.57 -21.54
CA THR A 200 -13.25 6.29 -21.13
C THR A 200 -12.34 5.10 -21.42
N ALA A 201 -11.62 5.13 -22.53
CA ALA A 201 -10.66 4.06 -22.88
C ALA A 201 -9.52 3.99 -21.86
N ALA A 202 -8.93 5.11 -21.45
CA ALA A 202 -7.88 5.15 -20.44
C ALA A 202 -8.39 4.65 -19.09
N ALA A 203 -9.57 5.10 -18.66
CA ALA A 203 -10.20 4.67 -17.43
C ALA A 203 -10.38 3.15 -17.36
N ILE A 204 -10.94 2.56 -18.42
CA ILE A 204 -11.16 1.10 -18.51
C ILE A 204 -9.84 0.35 -18.56
N VAL A 205 -8.87 0.79 -19.36
CA VAL A 205 -7.59 0.09 -19.51
C VAL A 205 -6.82 0.12 -18.20
N ILE A 206 -6.76 1.23 -17.50
CA ILE A 206 -6.10 1.31 -16.18
C ILE A 206 -6.78 0.37 -15.18
N ALA A 207 -8.11 0.39 -15.09
CA ALA A 207 -8.86 -0.48 -14.19
C ALA A 207 -8.67 -1.97 -14.52
N VAL A 208 -8.90 -2.35 -15.78
CA VAL A 208 -8.80 -3.75 -16.23
C VAL A 208 -7.36 -4.25 -16.10
N TYR A 209 -6.37 -3.47 -16.53
CA TYR A 209 -4.97 -3.85 -16.36
C TYR A 209 -4.62 -4.08 -14.89
N THR A 210 -5.04 -3.19 -14.01
CA THR A 210 -4.74 -3.34 -12.58
C THR A 210 -5.42 -4.56 -11.99
N ILE A 211 -6.68 -4.79 -12.30
CA ILE A 211 -7.42 -5.95 -11.79
C ILE A 211 -6.85 -7.25 -12.40
N VAL A 212 -6.65 -7.31 -13.71
CA VAL A 212 -6.25 -8.55 -14.38
C VAL A 212 -4.75 -8.80 -14.20
N VAL A 213 -3.89 -7.83 -14.53
CA VAL A 213 -2.44 -8.06 -14.53
C VAL A 213 -1.86 -7.97 -13.13
N ILE A 214 -2.27 -6.97 -12.34
CA ILE A 214 -1.67 -6.78 -11.02
C ILE A 214 -2.37 -7.65 -9.98
N SER A 215 -3.70 -7.65 -9.89
CA SER A 215 -4.38 -8.40 -8.82
C SER A 215 -4.54 -9.89 -9.15
N ILE A 216 -4.80 -10.28 -10.42
CA ILE A 216 -5.00 -11.70 -10.75
C ILE A 216 -3.66 -12.35 -11.15
N VAL A 217 -2.98 -11.82 -12.18
CA VAL A 217 -1.78 -12.48 -12.72
C VAL A 217 -0.61 -12.38 -11.74
N ALA A 218 -0.34 -11.20 -11.17
CA ALA A 218 0.77 -11.04 -10.25
C ALA A 218 0.54 -11.83 -8.95
N ASP A 219 -0.65 -11.78 -8.35
CA ASP A 219 -0.93 -12.51 -7.13
C ASP A 219 -1.01 -14.03 -7.34
N THR A 220 -1.50 -14.50 -8.49
CA THR A 220 -1.63 -15.93 -8.75
C THR A 220 -0.31 -16.56 -9.20
N PHE A 221 0.48 -15.89 -10.02
CA PHE A 221 1.68 -16.47 -10.63
C PHE A 221 2.98 -15.91 -10.08
N LEU A 222 3.10 -14.58 -9.92
CA LEU A 222 4.36 -13.97 -9.48
C LEU A 222 4.58 -14.14 -7.98
N LYS A 223 3.55 -13.99 -7.16
CA LYS A 223 3.66 -14.13 -5.71
C LYS A 223 4.18 -15.51 -5.26
N PRO A 224 3.69 -16.65 -5.76
CA PRO A 224 4.27 -17.95 -5.42
C PRO A 224 5.73 -18.09 -5.87
N ILE A 225 6.12 -17.53 -7.01
CA ILE A 225 7.50 -17.52 -7.48
C ILE A 225 8.38 -16.72 -6.54
N VAL A 226 7.91 -15.54 -6.11
CA VAL A 226 8.57 -14.68 -5.14
C VAL A 226 8.75 -15.39 -3.80
N ILE A 227 7.69 -16.01 -3.28
CA ILE A 227 7.74 -16.77 -2.02
C ILE A 227 8.73 -17.94 -2.13
N LYS A 228 8.73 -18.67 -3.24
CA LYS A 228 9.69 -19.74 -3.49
C LYS A 228 11.12 -19.22 -3.49
N PHE A 229 11.38 -18.12 -4.21
CA PHE A 229 12.71 -17.50 -4.26
C PHE A 229 13.18 -17.05 -2.85
N ILE A 230 12.28 -16.48 -2.04
CA ILE A 230 12.57 -16.06 -0.68
C ILE A 230 12.91 -17.28 0.19
N ASN A 231 12.08 -18.32 0.15
CA ASN A 231 12.30 -19.55 0.91
C ASN A 231 13.63 -20.23 0.53
N ASP A 232 13.97 -20.25 -0.75
CA ASP A 232 15.16 -20.95 -1.23
C ASP A 232 16.47 -20.16 -0.98
N LYS A 233 16.39 -18.82 -0.93
CA LYS A 233 17.58 -17.96 -0.96
C LYS A 233 17.78 -17.07 0.28
N LEU A 234 16.70 -16.69 0.94
CA LEU A 234 16.74 -15.66 1.98
C LEU A 234 16.40 -16.20 3.38
N VAL A 235 15.71 -17.34 3.48
CA VAL A 235 15.28 -17.91 4.75
C VAL A 235 16.10 -19.14 5.08
N LYS A 236 16.55 -19.25 6.35
CA LYS A 236 17.40 -20.36 6.80
C LYS A 236 16.65 -21.69 6.90
N ILE A 237 15.36 -21.63 7.25
CA ILE A 237 14.50 -22.81 7.39
C ILE A 237 13.23 -22.53 6.60
N PRO A 238 12.98 -23.29 5.51
CA PRO A 238 11.76 -23.11 4.70
C PRO A 238 10.51 -23.40 5.54
N THR A 239 9.62 -22.44 5.61
CA THR A 239 8.38 -22.53 6.39
C THR A 239 7.17 -22.61 5.45
N LYS A 240 6.24 -23.51 5.72
CA LYS A 240 4.95 -23.57 5.05
C LYS A 240 4.00 -22.60 5.71
N ILE A 241 3.79 -21.44 5.09
CA ILE A 241 2.88 -20.41 5.60
C ILE A 241 1.47 -20.71 5.08
N ASN A 242 0.50 -20.74 5.99
CA ASN A 242 -0.90 -20.80 5.63
C ASN A 242 -1.40 -19.37 5.34
N GLU A 243 -1.65 -19.07 4.07
CA GLU A 243 -2.08 -17.73 3.61
C GLU A 243 -3.38 -17.28 4.28
N LEU A 244 -4.28 -18.21 4.58
CA LEU A 244 -5.57 -17.93 5.21
C LEU A 244 -5.37 -17.50 6.69
N LEU A 245 -4.47 -18.16 7.39
CA LEU A 245 -4.12 -17.81 8.77
C LEU A 245 -3.41 -16.44 8.84
N LEU A 246 -2.54 -16.17 7.87
CA LEU A 246 -1.91 -14.87 7.71
C LEU A 246 -2.94 -13.76 7.48
N PHE A 247 -3.90 -13.98 6.56
CA PHE A 247 -4.97 -13.03 6.26
C PHE A 247 -5.82 -12.72 7.51
N PHE A 248 -6.26 -13.74 8.26
CA PHE A 248 -7.02 -13.53 9.48
C PHE A 248 -6.20 -12.85 10.57
N SER A 249 -4.90 -13.16 10.70
CA SER A 249 -4.01 -12.47 11.64
C SER A 249 -3.85 -11.00 11.31
N MET A 250 -3.73 -10.65 10.02
CA MET A 250 -3.67 -9.25 9.58
C MET A 250 -4.97 -8.50 9.88
N ILE A 251 -6.14 -9.11 9.61
CA ILE A 251 -7.43 -8.49 9.93
C ILE A 251 -7.57 -8.30 11.45
N ALA A 252 -7.21 -9.30 12.24
CA ALA A 252 -7.25 -9.20 13.70
C ALA A 252 -6.30 -8.10 14.21
N GLY A 253 -5.10 -8.00 13.65
CA GLY A 253 -4.15 -6.94 13.97
C GLY A 253 -4.73 -5.56 13.67
N ILE A 254 -5.20 -5.35 12.43
CA ILE A 254 -5.80 -4.07 12.01
C ILE A 254 -7.02 -3.72 12.87
N SER A 255 -7.86 -4.69 13.22
CA SER A 255 -9.05 -4.45 14.05
C SER A 255 -8.71 -4.07 15.49
N THR A 256 -7.59 -4.58 16.02
CA THR A 256 -7.20 -4.37 17.42
C THR A 256 -6.29 -3.16 17.60
N PHE A 257 -5.34 -2.96 16.68
CA PHE A 257 -4.29 -1.93 16.77
C PHE A 257 -4.41 -0.87 15.67
N GLY A 258 -5.47 -0.92 14.86
CA GLY A 258 -5.67 -0.01 13.73
C GLY A 258 -4.67 -0.27 12.60
N PHE A 259 -4.35 0.76 11.81
CA PHE A 259 -3.44 0.65 10.66
C PHE A 259 -2.06 0.05 11.01
N TRP A 260 -1.61 0.17 12.24
CA TRP A 260 -0.32 -0.31 12.71
C TRP A 260 -0.32 -1.77 13.21
N GLY A 261 -1.46 -2.42 13.27
CA GLY A 261 -1.65 -3.83 13.64
C GLY A 261 -1.57 -4.74 12.44
#